data_aa694c2dd4308465b1cdb017fea1ef3e
#
_entry.id   aa694c2dd4308465b1cdb017fea1ef3e
#
_cell.length_a   1.000
_cell.length_b   1.000
_cell.length_c   1.000
_cell.angle_alpha   90.00
_cell.angle_beta   90.00
_cell.angle_gamma   90.00
#
_symmetry.space_group_name_H-M   'P 1'
#
loop_
_entity.id
_entity.type
_entity.pdbx_description
1 polymer ?
#
loop_
_entity_poly.entity_id
_entity_poly.type
_entity_poly.pdbx_seq_one_letter_code
_entity_poly.pdbx_strand_id
1 'polypeptide(L)'
;MANRGSRKHLKRYKAPKTWPIHPKEDTWTVKPSAGAHAIDEALPLTLVIRDILGLADNSREAKRIINSGNVLVDGRVIKDYKFPVGFMDIIEIPKTGESYRVLLDNKGRLQLKSIEENDSKLCKIVNKTTLKGGKTQLNLHDGKNIIVEESDLKVGDIVVLGLSEQDIKESLSLEEGATVLVTGGKHTGESGKINE
;
A
#
# COMPACT_ATOMS: atom_id res chain seq x y z
N MET A 1 -13.09 29.20 0.38
CA MET A 1 -12.03 29.75 1.28
C MET A 1 -10.66 29.26 0.84
N ALA A 2 -9.67 30.13 0.74
CA ALA A 2 -8.31 29.72 0.41
C ALA A 2 -7.71 28.91 1.58
N ASN A 3 -7.27 27.67 1.32
CA ASN A 3 -6.54 26.88 2.30
C ASN A 3 -5.20 27.53 2.61
N ARG A 4 -5.10 28.19 3.73
CA ARG A 4 -3.86 28.78 4.24
C ARG A 4 -3.06 27.74 5.03
N GLY A 5 -1.73 27.75 4.88
CA GLY A 5 -0.82 27.00 5.74
C GLY A 5 -0.25 25.71 5.16
N SER A 6 0.39 24.92 6.02
CA SER A 6 1.25 23.77 5.72
C SER A 6 0.53 22.53 5.15
N ARG A 7 -0.77 22.56 4.97
CA ARG A 7 -1.55 21.38 4.53
C ARG A 7 -1.26 20.92 3.10
N LYS A 8 -0.78 21.81 2.22
CA LYS A 8 -0.47 21.49 0.81
C LYS A 8 0.97 21.08 0.57
N HIS A 9 1.89 21.39 1.49
CA HIS A 9 3.32 21.22 1.32
C HIS A 9 3.88 20.28 2.39
N LEU A 10 4.89 19.52 2.01
CA LEU A 10 5.66 18.69 2.91
C LEU A 10 7.15 18.98 2.69
N LYS A 11 7.84 19.43 3.73
CA LYS A 11 9.30 19.53 3.73
C LYS A 11 9.89 18.14 3.78
N ARG A 12 10.92 17.85 2.97
CA ARG A 12 11.57 16.54 2.91
C ARG A 12 12.10 16.11 4.28
N TYR A 13 12.60 17.03 5.07
CA TYR A 13 13.03 16.79 6.45
C TYR A 13 11.90 16.31 7.40
N LYS A 14 10.64 16.70 7.12
CA LYS A 14 9.45 16.29 7.89
C LYS A 14 8.72 15.08 7.30
N ALA A 15 9.28 14.46 6.27
CA ALA A 15 8.72 13.24 5.71
C ALA A 15 8.80 12.09 6.72
N PRO A 16 7.88 11.12 6.67
CA PRO A 16 7.91 9.94 7.51
C PRO A 16 9.26 9.21 7.41
N LYS A 17 9.70 8.62 8.50
CA LYS A 17 10.95 7.84 8.54
C LYS A 17 10.86 6.53 7.76
N THR A 18 9.64 6.09 7.49
CA THR A 18 9.33 4.92 6.67
C THR A 18 9.61 5.13 5.17
N TRP A 19 9.82 6.38 4.75
CA TRP A 19 10.12 6.70 3.36
C TRP A 19 11.60 6.49 3.05
N PRO A 20 11.96 5.74 1.99
CA PRO A 20 13.33 5.47 1.59
C PRO A 20 13.94 6.65 0.81
N ILE A 21 13.88 7.85 1.37
CA ILE A 21 14.40 9.09 0.77
C ILE A 21 15.45 9.74 1.65
N HIS A 22 16.42 10.42 1.04
CA HIS A 22 17.44 11.18 1.78
C HIS A 22 16.90 12.55 2.22
N PRO A 23 16.84 12.85 3.53
CA PRO A 23 16.15 14.03 4.04
C PRO A 23 16.76 15.38 3.61
N LYS A 24 18.06 15.41 3.25
CA LYS A 24 18.82 16.64 3.00
C LYS A 24 19.14 16.92 1.54
N GLU A 25 18.73 16.07 0.60
CA GLU A 25 18.95 16.29 -0.85
C GLU A 25 18.13 17.46 -1.38
N ASP A 26 16.83 17.48 -1.04
CA ASP A 26 15.88 18.50 -1.49
C ASP A 26 15.15 19.15 -0.32
N THR A 27 14.69 20.38 -0.53
CA THR A 27 13.86 21.08 0.49
C THR A 27 12.47 20.50 0.59
N TRP A 28 11.87 20.09 -0.53
CA TRP A 28 10.46 19.70 -0.61
C TRP A 28 10.30 18.27 -1.10
N THR A 29 9.23 17.64 -0.67
CA THR A 29 8.77 16.36 -1.21
C THR A 29 7.28 16.42 -1.52
N VAL A 30 6.80 15.45 -2.30
CA VAL A 30 5.38 15.35 -2.64
C VAL A 30 4.60 14.88 -1.41
N LYS A 31 3.61 15.66 -1.01
CA LYS A 31 2.67 15.23 0.03
C LYS A 31 1.59 14.36 -0.59
N PRO A 32 1.35 13.14 -0.10
CA PRO A 32 0.28 12.31 -0.61
C PRO A 32 -1.10 12.95 -0.40
N SER A 33 -2.04 12.64 -1.28
CA SER A 33 -3.46 12.90 -1.11
C SER A 33 -4.03 12.02 0.01
N ALA A 34 -5.20 12.36 0.53
CA ALA A 34 -5.93 11.44 1.39
C ALA A 34 -6.33 10.19 0.58
N GLY A 35 -6.19 9.03 1.17
CA GLY A 35 -6.46 7.73 0.53
C GLY A 35 -6.58 6.62 1.55
N ALA A 36 -6.41 5.40 1.08
CA ALA A 36 -6.58 4.17 1.86
C ALA A 36 -5.58 4.03 3.01
N HIS A 37 -4.36 4.49 2.78
CA HIS A 37 -3.26 4.35 3.74
C HIS A 37 -2.92 5.66 4.45
N ALA A 38 -2.49 5.57 5.70
CA ALA A 38 -1.96 6.70 6.44
C ALA A 38 -0.64 7.21 5.83
N ILE A 39 -0.30 8.47 6.06
CA ILE A 39 0.92 9.07 5.47
C ILE A 39 2.20 8.35 5.90
N ASP A 40 2.22 7.78 7.10
CA ASP A 40 3.37 7.05 7.65
C ASP A 40 3.50 5.64 7.07
N GLU A 41 2.44 5.12 6.45
CA GLU A 41 2.35 3.77 5.88
C GLU A 41 2.27 3.78 4.35
N ALA A 42 2.40 4.94 3.72
CA ALA A 42 2.26 5.10 2.28
C ALA A 42 3.33 6.00 1.67
N LEU A 43 3.61 5.73 0.39
CA LEU A 43 4.44 6.55 -0.48
C LEU A 43 3.57 7.23 -1.54
N PRO A 44 3.77 8.53 -1.84
CA PRO A 44 3.12 9.12 -3.00
C PRO A 44 3.67 8.51 -4.30
N LEU A 45 2.81 8.19 -5.23
CA LEU A 45 3.15 7.52 -6.48
C LEU A 45 4.28 8.22 -7.27
N THR A 46 4.38 9.55 -7.17
CA THR A 46 5.50 10.31 -7.77
C THR A 46 6.86 9.88 -7.23
N LEU A 47 6.99 9.63 -5.91
CA LEU A 47 8.25 9.18 -5.32
C LEU A 47 8.58 7.75 -5.76
N VAL A 48 7.57 6.91 -5.89
CA VAL A 48 7.74 5.54 -6.40
C VAL A 48 8.36 5.57 -7.80
N ILE A 49 7.78 6.35 -8.72
CA ILE A 49 8.22 6.39 -10.12
C ILE A 49 9.57 7.08 -10.28
N ARG A 50 9.83 8.16 -9.53
CA ARG A 50 11.03 8.98 -9.69
C ARG A 50 12.18 8.49 -8.83
N ASP A 51 11.96 8.37 -7.50
CA ASP A 51 13.06 8.18 -6.55
C ASP A 51 13.40 6.70 -6.32
N ILE A 52 12.43 5.79 -6.46
CA ILE A 52 12.64 4.37 -6.17
C ILE A 52 12.89 3.58 -7.46
N LEU A 53 12.02 3.72 -8.45
CA LEU A 53 12.15 3.00 -9.73
C LEU A 53 13.07 3.71 -10.73
N GLY A 54 13.35 5.01 -10.56
CA GLY A 54 14.22 5.76 -11.47
C GLY A 54 13.68 5.89 -12.89
N LEU A 55 12.36 5.78 -13.09
CA LEU A 55 11.70 5.85 -14.41
C LEU A 55 11.49 7.29 -14.89
N ALA A 56 11.82 8.26 -14.08
CA ALA A 56 11.73 9.69 -14.39
C ALA A 56 12.83 10.46 -13.65
N ASP A 57 13.50 11.38 -14.35
CA ASP A 57 14.54 12.21 -13.76
C ASP A 57 13.98 13.33 -12.90
N ASN A 58 12.77 13.78 -13.21
CA ASN A 58 12.16 14.90 -12.51
C ASN A 58 10.66 14.71 -12.26
N SER A 59 10.12 15.53 -11.35
CA SER A 59 8.71 15.46 -10.96
C SER A 59 7.73 15.77 -12.11
N ARG A 60 8.15 16.51 -13.14
CA ARG A 60 7.30 16.83 -14.32
C ARG A 60 7.13 15.57 -15.18
N GLU A 61 8.20 14.85 -15.38
CA GLU A 61 8.18 13.58 -16.09
C GLU A 61 7.37 12.52 -15.38
N ALA A 62 7.64 12.30 -14.08
CA ALA A 62 6.85 11.38 -13.27
C ALA A 62 5.35 11.68 -13.36
N LYS A 63 4.95 12.95 -13.25
CA LYS A 63 3.55 13.36 -13.42
C LYS A 63 3.01 13.05 -14.83
N ARG A 64 3.82 13.22 -15.88
CA ARG A 64 3.41 12.90 -17.26
C ARG A 64 3.17 11.40 -17.42
N ILE A 65 4.07 10.57 -16.88
CA ILE A 65 3.94 9.10 -16.89
C ILE A 65 2.65 8.67 -16.17
N ILE A 66 2.39 9.21 -14.98
CA ILE A 66 1.20 8.86 -14.19
C ILE A 66 -0.07 9.35 -14.86
N ASN A 67 -0.11 10.63 -15.31
CA ASN A 67 -1.30 11.22 -15.94
C ASN A 67 -1.67 10.54 -17.26
N SER A 68 -0.71 9.96 -17.97
CA SER A 68 -0.97 9.20 -19.21
C SER A 68 -1.60 7.83 -18.95
N GLY A 69 -1.82 7.44 -17.68
CA GLY A 69 -2.45 6.17 -17.34
C GLY A 69 -1.57 4.93 -17.51
N ASN A 70 -0.25 5.12 -17.52
CA ASN A 70 0.72 4.03 -17.68
C ASN A 70 1.12 3.36 -16.35
N VAL A 71 0.41 3.65 -15.27
CA VAL A 71 0.66 3.07 -13.95
C VAL A 71 -0.65 2.57 -13.37
N LEU A 72 -0.68 1.32 -12.97
CA LEU A 72 -1.79 0.73 -12.25
C LEU A 72 -1.37 0.49 -10.80
N VAL A 73 -2.34 0.63 -9.90
CA VAL A 73 -2.20 0.22 -8.50
C VAL A 73 -3.38 -0.69 -8.18
N ASP A 74 -3.10 -1.89 -7.70
CA ASP A 74 -4.09 -2.94 -7.45
C ASP A 74 -5.03 -3.16 -8.67
N GLY A 75 -4.47 -3.26 -9.88
CA GLY A 75 -5.22 -3.46 -11.12
C GLY A 75 -5.99 -2.23 -11.63
N ARG A 76 -5.91 -1.08 -10.95
CA ARG A 76 -6.63 0.16 -11.34
C ARG A 76 -5.69 1.20 -11.89
N VAL A 77 -6.04 1.80 -13.01
CA VAL A 77 -5.28 2.91 -13.61
C VAL A 77 -5.36 4.15 -12.71
N ILE A 78 -4.22 4.58 -12.19
CA ILE A 78 -4.12 5.77 -11.35
C ILE A 78 -3.53 6.93 -12.16
N LYS A 79 -4.25 8.08 -12.12
CA LYS A 79 -3.81 9.33 -12.77
C LYS A 79 -3.42 10.42 -11.75
N ASP A 80 -3.69 10.21 -10.45
CA ASP A 80 -3.25 11.14 -9.42
C ASP A 80 -1.80 10.85 -9.00
N TYR A 81 -0.91 11.77 -9.29
CA TYR A 81 0.51 11.69 -8.94
C TYR A 81 0.78 11.73 -7.41
N LYS A 82 -0.22 12.14 -6.61
CA LYS A 82 -0.19 12.16 -5.15
C LYS A 82 -0.83 10.93 -4.52
N PHE A 83 -1.30 9.98 -5.33
CA PHE A 83 -1.97 8.79 -4.82
C PHE A 83 -1.06 8.07 -3.81
N PRO A 84 -1.55 7.77 -2.59
CA PRO A 84 -0.80 7.04 -1.59
C PRO A 84 -0.80 5.55 -1.94
N VAL A 85 0.39 4.99 -2.10
CA VAL A 85 0.61 3.56 -2.29
C VAL A 85 1.19 3.01 -1.00
N GLY A 86 0.55 2.05 -0.39
CA GLY A 86 0.90 1.53 0.94
C GLY A 86 1.38 0.08 0.94
N PHE A 87 1.53 -0.44 2.15
CA PHE A 87 1.98 -1.81 2.38
C PHE A 87 1.08 -2.84 1.69
N MET A 88 1.69 -3.82 1.03
CA MET A 88 1.08 -4.87 0.21
C MET A 88 0.41 -4.41 -1.09
N ASP A 89 0.36 -3.12 -1.42
CA ASP A 89 -0.14 -2.67 -2.71
C ASP A 89 0.73 -3.19 -3.86
N ILE A 90 0.08 -3.48 -4.98
CA ILE A 90 0.74 -3.95 -6.20
C ILE A 90 0.75 -2.80 -7.22
N ILE A 91 1.93 -2.48 -7.71
CA ILE A 91 2.14 -1.45 -8.72
C ILE A 91 2.54 -2.15 -10.01
N GLU A 92 1.82 -1.89 -11.08
CA GLU A 92 2.09 -2.45 -12.40
C GLU A 92 2.41 -1.33 -13.39
N ILE A 93 3.39 -1.58 -14.22
CA ILE A 93 3.82 -0.69 -15.30
C ILE A 93 3.72 -1.44 -16.63
N PRO A 94 2.56 -1.41 -17.30
CA PRO A 94 2.31 -2.21 -18.50
C PRO A 94 3.31 -1.99 -19.62
N LYS A 95 3.92 -0.79 -19.71
CA LYS A 95 4.93 -0.48 -20.74
C LYS A 95 6.23 -1.23 -20.59
N THR A 96 6.66 -1.51 -19.34
CA THR A 96 7.88 -2.28 -19.08
C THR A 96 7.56 -3.75 -18.81
N GLY A 97 6.29 -4.09 -18.57
CA GLY A 97 5.84 -5.42 -18.18
C GLY A 97 6.23 -5.80 -16.75
N GLU A 98 6.61 -4.82 -15.94
CA GLU A 98 7.10 -5.03 -14.59
C GLU A 98 6.01 -4.82 -13.56
N SER A 99 5.99 -5.67 -12.54
CA SER A 99 5.08 -5.59 -11.40
C SER A 99 5.87 -5.58 -10.10
N TYR A 100 5.45 -4.74 -9.17
CA TYR A 100 6.12 -4.55 -7.89
C TYR A 100 5.13 -4.61 -6.74
N ARG A 101 5.52 -5.25 -5.65
CA ARG A 101 4.78 -5.23 -4.38
C ARG A 101 5.49 -4.35 -3.37
N VAL A 102 4.72 -3.55 -2.64
CA VAL A 102 5.24 -2.71 -1.56
C VAL A 102 5.37 -3.55 -0.29
N LEU A 103 6.58 -3.67 0.21
CA LEU A 103 6.95 -4.39 1.42
C LEU A 103 7.68 -3.47 2.41
N LEU A 104 8.05 -4.01 3.55
CA LEU A 104 8.88 -3.34 4.55
C LEU A 104 10.30 -3.92 4.55
N ASP A 105 11.31 -3.07 4.67
CA ASP A 105 12.69 -3.48 4.93
C ASP A 105 12.90 -3.74 6.43
N ASN A 106 14.08 -4.28 6.79
CA ASN A 106 14.45 -4.56 8.19
C ASN A 106 14.57 -3.29 9.07
N LYS A 107 14.46 -2.11 8.48
CA LYS A 107 14.44 -0.81 9.17
C LYS A 107 13.04 -0.20 9.23
N GLY A 108 12.03 -0.95 8.80
CA GLY A 108 10.64 -0.48 8.75
C GLY A 108 10.38 0.55 7.66
N ARG A 109 11.22 0.62 6.62
CA ARG A 109 11.00 1.51 5.48
C ARG A 109 10.30 0.76 4.36
N LEU A 110 9.45 1.48 3.65
CA LEU A 110 8.76 0.95 2.49
C LEU A 110 9.74 0.71 1.35
N GLN A 111 9.72 -0.48 0.79
CA GLN A 111 10.52 -0.87 -0.37
C GLN A 111 9.66 -1.56 -1.41
N LEU A 112 10.09 -1.50 -2.66
CA LEU A 112 9.47 -2.21 -3.77
C LEU A 112 10.23 -3.50 -4.05
N LYS A 113 9.51 -4.59 -4.15
CA LYS A 113 10.05 -5.89 -4.57
C LYS A 113 9.37 -6.30 -5.87
N SER A 114 10.16 -6.63 -6.89
CA SER A 114 9.63 -7.18 -8.13
C SER A 114 8.94 -8.51 -7.88
N ILE A 115 7.78 -8.70 -8.52
CA ILE A 115 6.97 -9.91 -8.45
C ILE A 115 6.60 -10.37 -9.87
N GLU A 116 6.48 -11.67 -10.06
CA GLU A 116 6.01 -12.26 -11.32
C GLU A 116 4.49 -12.42 -11.31
N GLU A 117 3.93 -12.80 -10.15
CA GLU A 117 2.49 -12.95 -9.96
C GLU A 117 1.87 -11.70 -9.35
N ASN A 118 0.94 -11.09 -10.09
CA ASN A 118 0.27 -9.85 -9.69
C ASN A 118 -1.26 -10.00 -9.52
N ASP A 119 -1.79 -11.22 -9.59
CA ASP A 119 -3.24 -11.47 -9.60
C ASP A 119 -3.90 -11.42 -8.21
N SER A 120 -3.11 -11.41 -7.15
CA SER A 120 -3.64 -11.49 -5.79
C SER A 120 -2.88 -10.61 -4.79
N LYS A 121 -3.62 -10.11 -3.81
CA LYS A 121 -3.13 -9.26 -2.74
C LYS A 121 -3.50 -9.82 -1.38
N LEU A 122 -2.55 -9.82 -0.45
CA LEU A 122 -2.79 -10.17 0.95
C LEU A 122 -3.36 -8.98 1.71
N CYS A 123 -4.53 -9.14 2.31
CA CYS A 123 -5.21 -8.09 3.08
C CYS A 123 -5.55 -8.58 4.48
N LYS A 124 -5.11 -7.84 5.49
CA LYS A 124 -5.45 -8.12 6.89
C LYS A 124 -6.83 -7.55 7.22
N ILE A 125 -7.65 -8.34 7.92
CA ILE A 125 -8.92 -7.87 8.47
C ILE A 125 -8.62 -7.04 9.73
N VAL A 126 -8.95 -5.75 9.66
CA VAL A 126 -8.73 -4.79 10.77
C VAL A 126 -9.97 -4.71 11.66
N ASN A 127 -11.15 -4.79 11.06
CA ASN A 127 -12.42 -4.69 11.79
C ASN A 127 -13.53 -5.46 11.08
N LYS A 128 -14.57 -5.82 11.83
CA LYS A 128 -15.81 -6.43 11.34
C LYS A 128 -16.99 -5.58 11.78
N THR A 129 -17.94 -5.37 10.89
CA THR A 129 -19.15 -4.61 11.19
C THR A 129 -20.38 -5.39 10.69
N THR A 130 -21.33 -5.65 11.56
CA THR A 130 -22.59 -6.28 11.16
C THR A 130 -23.52 -5.25 10.50
N LEU A 131 -24.00 -5.56 9.33
CA LEU A 131 -24.93 -4.75 8.57
C LEU A 131 -26.38 -5.20 8.79
N LYS A 132 -27.34 -4.35 8.35
CA LYS A 132 -28.76 -4.73 8.30
C LYS A 132 -28.94 -5.97 7.44
N GLY A 133 -29.72 -6.94 7.93
CA GLY A 133 -29.98 -8.19 7.21
C GLY A 133 -28.97 -9.32 7.54
N GLY A 134 -28.19 -9.19 8.63
CA GLY A 134 -27.28 -10.25 9.09
C GLY A 134 -25.96 -10.36 8.33
N LYS A 135 -25.75 -9.56 7.27
CA LYS A 135 -24.50 -9.56 6.53
C LYS A 135 -23.36 -8.96 7.33
N THR A 136 -22.15 -9.46 7.13
CA THR A 136 -20.93 -8.97 7.78
C THR A 136 -20.07 -8.19 6.79
N GLN A 137 -19.68 -6.97 7.15
CA GLN A 137 -18.68 -6.20 6.44
C GLN A 137 -17.32 -6.41 7.06
N LEU A 138 -16.35 -6.82 6.27
CA LEU A 138 -14.95 -6.93 6.63
C LEU A 138 -14.23 -5.66 6.19
N ASN A 139 -13.59 -4.97 7.13
CA ASN A 139 -12.80 -3.78 6.85
C ASN A 139 -11.33 -4.18 6.79
N LEU A 140 -10.70 -3.94 5.66
CA LEU A 140 -9.32 -4.35 5.37
C LEU A 140 -8.34 -3.22 5.65
N HIS A 141 -7.06 -3.58 5.83
CA HIS A 141 -5.99 -2.63 6.13
C HIS A 141 -5.74 -1.61 5.00
N ASP A 142 -6.11 -1.96 3.77
CA ASP A 142 -5.98 -1.10 2.59
C ASP A 142 -7.22 -0.21 2.35
N GLY A 143 -8.11 -0.12 3.35
CA GLY A 143 -9.34 0.68 3.30
C GLY A 143 -10.46 0.09 2.44
N LYS A 144 -10.26 -1.07 1.82
CA LYS A 144 -11.33 -1.78 1.11
C LYS A 144 -12.28 -2.43 2.12
N ASN A 145 -13.55 -2.51 1.75
CA ASN A 145 -14.59 -3.16 2.53
C ASN A 145 -15.24 -4.24 1.67
N ILE A 146 -15.35 -5.44 2.24
CA ILE A 146 -15.98 -6.58 1.58
C ILE A 146 -17.19 -7.00 2.40
N ILE A 147 -18.30 -7.26 1.73
CA ILE A 147 -19.53 -7.73 2.38
C ILE A 147 -19.64 -9.23 2.12
N VAL A 148 -19.73 -9.99 3.19
CA VAL A 148 -19.96 -11.44 3.17
C VAL A 148 -21.26 -11.77 3.88
N GLU A 149 -21.95 -12.81 3.45
CA GLU A 149 -23.24 -13.19 4.05
C GLU A 149 -23.02 -13.83 5.41
N GLU A 150 -22.13 -14.84 5.48
CA GLU A 150 -21.66 -15.46 6.72
C GLU A 150 -20.14 -15.59 6.66
N SER A 151 -19.46 -15.41 7.77
CA SER A 151 -18.00 -15.49 7.83
C SER A 151 -17.53 -15.85 9.23
N ASP A 152 -16.82 -16.98 9.31
CA ASP A 152 -16.08 -17.39 10.50
C ASP A 152 -14.77 -16.63 10.70
N LEU A 153 -14.40 -15.79 9.71
CA LEU A 153 -13.17 -15.00 9.73
C LEU A 153 -13.12 -14.08 10.95
N LYS A 154 -11.98 -14.01 11.60
CA LYS A 154 -11.74 -13.19 12.79
C LYS A 154 -10.99 -11.91 12.42
N VAL A 155 -11.06 -10.91 13.30
CA VAL A 155 -10.18 -9.74 13.21
C VAL A 155 -8.75 -10.22 13.46
N GLY A 156 -7.84 -9.86 12.56
CA GLY A 156 -6.45 -10.33 12.56
C GLY A 156 -6.14 -11.35 11.46
N ASP A 157 -7.14 -12.08 10.98
CA ASP A 157 -6.96 -13.00 9.86
C ASP A 157 -6.58 -12.25 8.57
N ILE A 158 -5.97 -12.96 7.64
CA ILE A 158 -5.57 -12.45 6.34
C ILE A 158 -6.47 -13.09 5.28
N VAL A 159 -6.93 -12.27 4.34
CA VAL A 159 -7.64 -12.72 3.15
C VAL A 159 -6.81 -12.44 1.91
N VAL A 160 -6.78 -13.41 1.01
CA VAL A 160 -6.16 -13.29 -0.31
C VAL A 160 -7.22 -12.79 -1.27
N LEU A 161 -7.07 -11.54 -1.72
CA LEU A 161 -8.01 -10.92 -2.67
C LEU A 161 -7.53 -11.07 -4.10
N GLY A 162 -8.42 -11.47 -4.99
CA GLY A 162 -8.22 -11.31 -6.43
C GLY A 162 -8.29 -9.84 -6.81
N LEU A 163 -7.35 -9.36 -7.63
CA LEU A 163 -7.34 -7.94 -8.02
C LEU A 163 -8.40 -7.61 -9.06
N SER A 164 -8.74 -8.54 -9.96
CA SER A 164 -9.70 -8.34 -11.03
C SER A 164 -11.14 -8.28 -10.52
N GLU A 165 -11.54 -9.24 -9.69
CA GLU A 165 -12.94 -9.42 -9.26
C GLU A 165 -13.18 -8.92 -7.82
N GLN A 166 -12.11 -8.67 -7.06
CA GLN A 166 -12.12 -8.31 -5.64
C GLN A 166 -12.78 -9.37 -4.74
N ASP A 167 -12.78 -10.61 -5.21
CA ASP A 167 -13.28 -11.75 -4.47
C ASP A 167 -12.22 -12.34 -3.53
N ILE A 168 -12.67 -12.94 -2.45
CA ILE A 168 -11.82 -13.67 -1.50
C ILE A 168 -11.48 -15.01 -2.15
N LYS A 169 -10.21 -15.18 -2.57
CA LYS A 169 -9.71 -16.46 -3.11
C LYS A 169 -9.42 -17.46 -1.99
N GLU A 170 -8.82 -16.98 -0.91
CA GLU A 170 -8.37 -17.81 0.20
C GLU A 170 -8.39 -16.99 1.50
N SER A 171 -8.47 -17.67 2.62
CA SER A 171 -8.35 -17.07 3.95
C SER A 171 -7.28 -17.79 4.76
N LEU A 172 -6.45 -17.03 5.44
CA LEU A 172 -5.36 -17.52 6.27
C LEU A 172 -5.64 -17.11 7.72
N SER A 173 -5.92 -18.09 8.58
CA SER A 173 -6.12 -17.86 10.00
C SER A 173 -4.78 -17.62 10.70
N LEU A 174 -4.81 -16.81 11.74
CA LEU A 174 -3.67 -16.60 12.62
C LEU A 174 -3.60 -17.71 13.66
N GLU A 175 -2.94 -18.82 13.33
CA GLU A 175 -2.83 -20.03 14.16
C GLU A 175 -1.36 -20.39 14.39
N GLU A 176 -1.12 -21.28 15.37
CA GLU A 176 0.21 -21.83 15.64
C GLU A 176 0.79 -22.50 14.39
N GLY A 177 2.06 -22.22 14.10
CA GLY A 177 2.75 -22.70 12.89
C GLY A 177 2.56 -21.82 11.64
N ALA A 178 1.65 -20.83 11.65
CA ALA A 178 1.46 -19.92 10.54
C ALA A 178 2.70 -19.05 10.30
N THR A 179 3.01 -18.82 9.02
CA THR A 179 4.09 -17.89 8.64
C THR A 179 3.55 -16.46 8.68
N VAL A 180 4.23 -15.61 9.43
CA VAL A 180 3.85 -14.20 9.62
C VAL A 180 4.97 -13.26 9.21
N LEU A 181 4.58 -12.05 8.77
CA LEU A 181 5.48 -10.93 8.54
C LEU A 181 5.26 -9.89 9.65
N VAL A 182 6.34 -9.49 10.31
CA VAL A 182 6.31 -8.49 11.38
C VAL A 182 6.22 -7.09 10.76
N THR A 183 5.13 -6.38 11.01
CA THR A 183 4.87 -5.06 10.43
C THR A 183 5.28 -3.90 11.33
N GLY A 184 5.68 -4.17 12.60
CA GLY A 184 6.07 -3.12 13.53
C GLY A 184 6.97 -3.61 14.65
N GLY A 185 7.65 -2.67 15.33
CA GLY A 185 8.57 -2.97 16.43
C GLY A 185 10.01 -3.19 15.97
N LYS A 186 10.81 -3.83 16.83
CA LYS A 186 12.27 -4.04 16.63
C LYS A 186 12.56 -4.96 15.44
N HIS A 187 11.69 -5.92 15.17
CA HIS A 187 11.85 -6.95 14.15
C HIS A 187 10.98 -6.68 12.91
N THR A 188 10.67 -5.42 12.62
CA THR A 188 9.89 -5.03 11.44
C THR A 188 10.58 -5.54 10.16
N GLY A 189 9.79 -6.11 9.25
CA GLY A 189 10.26 -6.66 7.98
C GLY A 189 10.79 -8.10 8.06
N GLU A 190 10.92 -8.66 9.26
CA GLU A 190 11.30 -10.06 9.42
C GLU A 190 10.07 -10.99 9.27
N SER A 191 10.30 -12.16 8.73
CA SER A 191 9.29 -13.22 8.66
C SER A 191 9.63 -14.32 9.66
N GLY A 192 8.62 -14.89 10.27
CA GLY A 192 8.77 -15.96 11.24
C GLY A 192 7.55 -16.88 11.28
N LYS A 193 7.63 -17.93 12.08
CA LYS A 193 6.49 -18.79 12.40
C LYS A 193 6.02 -18.52 13.81
N ILE A 194 4.71 -18.59 14.01
CA ILE A 194 4.10 -18.50 15.34
C ILE A 194 4.36 -19.83 16.03
N ASN A 195 4.95 -19.78 17.23
CA ASN A 195 5.17 -20.99 18.04
C ASN A 195 4.13 -21.14 19.14
N GLU A 196 3.66 -20.05 19.74
CA GLU A 196 2.61 -19.93 20.77
C GLU A 196 1.92 -18.56 20.67
#